data_f1c37795f6604e87287adb8137225112
#
_entry.id   f1c37795f6604e87287adb8137225112
#
_cell.length_a   1.000
_cell.length_b   1.000
_cell.length_c   1.000
_cell.angle_alpha   90.00
_cell.angle_beta   90.00
_cell.angle_gamma   90.00
#
_symmetry.space_group_name_H-M   'P 1'
#
loop_
_entity.id
_entity.type
_entity.pdbx_description
1 polymer ?
#
loop_
_entity_poly.entity_id
_entity_poly.type
_entity_poly.pdbx_seq_one_letter_code
_entity_poly.pdbx_strand_id
1 'polypeptide(L)'
;MKNLLCYLSFAACAFAELTPAERELMNQLGPGTPEPIPLWPDKPPQFLENAAPEVIKDNQTIQSVSVPTITPYLPPKENRNGMAIVVCAGGGYGGHAWKTHVVYAAEVFNPMGVAVIGLKYRTRPPHKIDNEGIQALTLLDAKRAMRLVRHRAAEWGIDPAKIGVAGYSAGANLAMNLAANFDLGDPQATDPIERLSSRPDFAVGLGTWHWRKPENPFVFKANSPPVFLVHATTDKPIEIATNIVADLKKLGVPARLDLHEEGGHGIGNLIPTRVKHNFPGAQWPKVLVEWLGSLGKK
;
A
#
# COMPACT_ATOMS: atom_id res chain seq x y z
N MET A 1 -50.53 -18.81 -9.47
CA MET A 1 -49.30 -18.49 -8.67
C MET A 1 -48.09 -18.90 -9.52
N LYS A 2 -47.44 -17.93 -10.16
CA LYS A 2 -46.25 -18.14 -10.99
C LYS A 2 -45.02 -17.70 -10.20
N ASN A 3 -44.18 -18.67 -9.83
CA ASN A 3 -42.91 -18.40 -9.16
C ASN A 3 -41.95 -17.74 -10.16
N LEU A 4 -41.63 -16.49 -9.90
CA LEU A 4 -40.59 -15.72 -10.58
C LEU A 4 -39.25 -16.06 -9.93
N LEU A 5 -38.51 -17.02 -10.51
CA LEU A 5 -37.11 -17.24 -10.16
C LEU A 5 -36.29 -16.08 -10.72
N CYS A 6 -35.82 -15.21 -9.82
CA CYS A 6 -34.85 -14.18 -10.13
C CYS A 6 -33.47 -14.83 -10.28
N TYR A 7 -33.04 -15.08 -11.51
CA TYR A 7 -31.66 -15.46 -11.81
C TYR A 7 -30.77 -14.23 -11.59
N LEU A 8 -30.08 -14.17 -10.47
CA LEU A 8 -28.92 -13.31 -10.31
C LEU A 8 -27.82 -13.85 -11.21
N SER A 9 -27.68 -13.28 -12.38
CA SER A 9 -26.53 -13.50 -13.23
C SER A 9 -25.32 -12.85 -12.56
N PHE A 10 -24.50 -13.67 -11.91
CA PHE A 10 -23.12 -13.29 -11.65
C PHE A 10 -22.45 -13.13 -13.01
N ALA A 11 -22.25 -11.89 -13.43
CA ALA A 11 -21.31 -11.60 -14.51
C ALA A 11 -19.94 -12.10 -14.02
N ALA A 12 -19.47 -13.22 -14.60
CA ALA A 12 -18.11 -13.66 -14.44
C ALA A 12 -17.22 -12.51 -14.94
N CYS A 13 -16.56 -11.80 -14.01
CA CYS A 13 -15.48 -10.90 -14.35
C CYS A 13 -14.46 -11.77 -15.07
N ALA A 14 -14.32 -11.58 -16.38
CA ALA A 14 -13.21 -12.18 -17.12
C ALA A 14 -11.94 -11.60 -16.49
N PHE A 15 -11.24 -12.41 -15.72
CA PHE A 15 -9.92 -12.04 -15.19
C PHE A 15 -9.05 -11.76 -16.41
N ALA A 16 -8.53 -10.54 -16.50
CA ALA A 16 -7.55 -10.24 -17.52
C ALA A 16 -6.41 -11.24 -17.40
N GLU A 17 -5.99 -11.84 -18.52
CA GLU A 17 -4.87 -12.78 -18.50
C GLU A 17 -3.62 -12.10 -17.93
N LEU A 18 -2.87 -12.82 -17.09
CA LEU A 18 -1.61 -12.34 -16.53
C LEU A 18 -0.67 -11.89 -17.67
N THR A 19 -0.07 -10.74 -17.51
CA THR A 19 0.97 -10.28 -18.43
C THR A 19 2.20 -11.20 -18.38
N PRO A 20 3.04 -11.24 -19.40
CA PRO A 20 4.29 -12.00 -19.36
C PRO A 20 5.17 -11.64 -18.16
N ALA A 21 5.21 -10.37 -17.78
CA ALA A 21 5.97 -9.90 -16.61
C ALA A 21 5.40 -10.41 -15.29
N GLU A 22 4.08 -10.44 -15.14
CA GLU A 22 3.43 -11.00 -13.96
C GLU A 22 3.67 -12.50 -13.84
N ARG A 23 3.58 -13.25 -14.93
CA ARG A 23 3.95 -14.67 -14.95
C ARG A 23 5.41 -14.87 -14.53
N GLU A 24 6.34 -14.08 -15.06
CA GLU A 24 7.76 -14.14 -14.71
C GLU A 24 7.98 -13.82 -13.23
N LEU A 25 7.34 -12.78 -12.70
CA LEU A 25 7.41 -12.44 -11.27
C LEU A 25 6.92 -13.61 -10.40
N MET A 26 5.78 -14.21 -10.73
CA MET A 26 5.26 -15.36 -9.98
C MET A 26 6.20 -16.55 -10.04
N ASN A 27 6.83 -16.82 -11.19
CA ASN A 27 7.84 -17.87 -11.32
C ASN A 27 9.06 -17.61 -10.43
N GLN A 28 9.57 -16.38 -10.39
CA GLN A 28 10.70 -15.99 -9.55
C GLN A 28 10.37 -16.02 -8.05
N LEU A 29 9.13 -15.72 -7.67
CA LEU A 29 8.67 -15.76 -6.28
C LEU A 29 8.35 -17.18 -5.81
N GLY A 30 8.08 -18.09 -6.75
CA GLY A 30 7.84 -19.50 -6.48
C GLY A 30 6.37 -19.88 -6.23
N PRO A 31 6.12 -21.17 -5.99
CA PRO A 31 4.79 -21.71 -5.83
C PRO A 31 4.07 -21.11 -4.61
N GLY A 32 2.77 -20.89 -4.75
CA GLY A 32 1.94 -20.27 -3.71
C GLY A 32 1.90 -18.74 -3.75
N THR A 33 2.59 -18.09 -4.69
CA THR A 33 2.44 -16.66 -4.94
C THR A 33 1.02 -16.38 -5.43
N PRO A 34 0.26 -15.47 -4.77
CA PRO A 34 -1.10 -15.14 -5.20
C PRO A 34 -1.10 -14.41 -6.54
N GLU A 35 -2.15 -14.64 -7.32
CA GLU A 35 -2.33 -13.93 -8.59
C GLU A 35 -2.62 -12.45 -8.36
N PRO A 36 -2.03 -11.55 -9.18
CA PRO A 36 -2.35 -10.14 -9.15
C PRO A 36 -3.76 -9.89 -9.71
N ILE A 37 -4.43 -8.90 -9.12
CA ILE A 37 -5.78 -8.48 -9.50
C ILE A 37 -5.69 -7.06 -10.05
N PRO A 38 -6.11 -6.79 -11.30
CA PRO A 38 -6.15 -5.45 -11.85
C PRO A 38 -7.03 -4.50 -11.01
N LEU A 39 -6.58 -3.25 -10.85
CA LEU A 39 -7.37 -2.24 -10.13
C LEU A 39 -8.63 -1.82 -10.90
N TRP A 40 -8.58 -1.85 -12.21
CA TRP A 40 -9.71 -1.57 -13.10
C TRP A 40 -9.94 -2.76 -14.01
N PRO A 41 -11.20 -3.06 -14.38
CA PRO A 41 -11.51 -4.14 -15.31
C PRO A 41 -10.98 -3.86 -16.72
N ASP A 42 -10.86 -2.57 -17.05
CA ASP A 42 -10.36 -2.05 -18.32
C ASP A 42 -9.09 -1.22 -18.11
N LYS A 43 -8.75 -0.35 -19.06
CA LYS A 43 -7.62 0.57 -18.94
C LYS A 43 -7.80 1.51 -17.76
N PRO A 44 -6.74 1.70 -16.93
CA PRO A 44 -6.80 2.65 -15.84
C PRO A 44 -6.97 4.10 -16.35
N PRO A 45 -7.52 5.01 -15.54
CA PRO A 45 -7.56 6.43 -15.89
C PRO A 45 -6.17 6.96 -16.25
N GLN A 46 -6.07 7.85 -17.24
CA GLN A 46 -4.79 8.42 -17.71
C GLN A 46 -3.81 7.32 -18.23
N PHE A 47 -4.34 6.25 -18.81
CA PHE A 47 -3.51 5.22 -19.43
C PHE A 47 -2.77 5.77 -20.65
N LEU A 48 -1.47 5.45 -20.75
CA LEU A 48 -0.67 5.79 -21.91
C LEU A 48 -0.66 4.62 -22.91
N GLU A 49 -1.21 4.89 -24.10
CA GLU A 49 -1.13 3.94 -25.20
C GLU A 49 0.34 3.72 -25.61
N ASN A 50 0.65 2.52 -26.09
CA ASN A 50 2.00 2.13 -26.54
C ASN A 50 3.11 2.30 -25.48
N ALA A 51 2.78 2.18 -24.20
CA ALA A 51 3.77 2.14 -23.14
C ALA A 51 4.72 0.95 -23.31
N ALA A 52 5.99 1.13 -22.91
CA ALA A 52 6.96 0.05 -22.89
C ALA A 52 6.46 -1.08 -21.97
N PRO A 53 6.73 -2.37 -22.33
CA PRO A 53 6.30 -3.50 -21.51
C PRO A 53 6.93 -3.44 -20.10
N GLU A 54 6.18 -3.96 -19.14
CA GLU A 54 6.67 -4.18 -17.78
C GLU A 54 7.87 -5.13 -17.78
N VAL A 55 8.84 -4.85 -16.93
CA VAL A 55 10.10 -5.62 -16.83
C VAL A 55 10.34 -6.04 -15.40
N ILE A 56 10.69 -7.32 -15.21
CA ILE A 56 11.18 -7.87 -13.95
C ILE A 56 12.71 -7.97 -14.01
N LYS A 57 13.37 -7.37 -13.03
CA LYS A 57 14.82 -7.47 -12.84
C LYS A 57 15.18 -8.66 -11.93
N ASP A 58 16.42 -9.10 -11.96
CA ASP A 58 16.93 -10.28 -11.24
C ASP A 58 16.67 -10.27 -9.72
N ASN A 59 16.57 -9.10 -9.11
CA ASN A 59 16.26 -8.92 -7.69
C ASN A 59 14.76 -8.76 -7.42
N GLN A 60 13.92 -9.19 -8.36
CA GLN A 60 12.46 -9.05 -8.30
C GLN A 60 11.99 -7.57 -8.15
N THR A 61 12.72 -6.66 -8.75
CA THR A 61 12.33 -5.27 -8.94
C THR A 61 11.47 -5.17 -10.19
N ILE A 62 10.24 -4.66 -10.04
CA ILE A 62 9.30 -4.46 -11.14
C ILE A 62 9.48 -3.05 -11.68
N GLN A 63 9.60 -2.88 -13.00
CA GLN A 63 9.74 -1.58 -13.66
C GLN A 63 8.76 -1.44 -14.82
N SER A 64 8.57 -0.21 -15.29
CA SER A 64 7.69 0.12 -16.44
C SER A 64 6.24 -0.30 -16.23
N VAL A 65 5.72 -0.13 -15.01
CA VAL A 65 4.33 -0.47 -14.69
C VAL A 65 3.39 0.55 -15.31
N SER A 66 2.50 0.08 -16.20
CA SER A 66 1.41 0.85 -16.79
C SER A 66 0.03 0.34 -16.38
N VAL A 67 -0.07 -0.93 -16.01
CA VAL A 67 -1.31 -1.54 -15.50
C VAL A 67 -1.14 -1.83 -14.02
N PRO A 68 -1.80 -1.04 -13.15
CA PRO A 68 -1.67 -1.22 -11.71
C PRO A 68 -2.54 -2.38 -11.22
N THR A 69 -1.98 -3.18 -10.29
CA THR A 69 -2.63 -4.35 -9.71
C THR A 69 -2.46 -4.41 -8.19
N ILE A 70 -3.28 -5.22 -7.53
CA ILE A 70 -3.04 -5.65 -6.15
C ILE A 70 -2.79 -7.15 -6.10
N THR A 71 -1.93 -7.59 -5.18
CA THR A 71 -1.64 -9.00 -4.92
C THR A 71 -1.95 -9.33 -3.46
N PRO A 72 -2.99 -10.15 -3.16
CA PRO A 72 -3.46 -10.41 -1.81
C PRO A 72 -2.71 -11.59 -1.15
N TYR A 73 -1.72 -11.31 -0.31
CA TYR A 73 -1.09 -12.30 0.57
C TYR A 73 -1.94 -12.44 1.84
N LEU A 74 -2.80 -13.45 1.86
CA LEU A 74 -3.74 -13.67 2.96
C LEU A 74 -3.20 -14.73 3.94
N PRO A 75 -3.31 -14.50 5.27
CA PRO A 75 -3.03 -15.56 6.24
C PRO A 75 -4.04 -16.69 6.11
N PRO A 76 -3.74 -17.90 6.64
CA PRO A 76 -4.72 -18.98 6.76
C PRO A 76 -6.02 -18.47 7.40
N LYS A 77 -7.17 -18.97 6.93
CA LYS A 77 -8.49 -18.45 7.34
C LYS A 77 -8.68 -18.43 8.86
N GLU A 78 -8.23 -19.48 9.52
CA GLU A 78 -8.30 -19.67 10.97
C GLU A 78 -7.47 -18.69 11.78
N ASN A 79 -6.45 -18.07 11.16
CA ASN A 79 -5.54 -17.15 11.82
C ASN A 79 -5.88 -15.67 11.56
N ARG A 80 -6.84 -15.38 10.67
CA ARG A 80 -7.16 -13.98 10.29
C ARG A 80 -7.73 -13.19 11.46
N ASN A 81 -7.14 -12.04 11.75
CA ASN A 81 -7.60 -11.13 12.81
C ASN A 81 -8.46 -9.96 12.27
N GLY A 82 -8.76 -9.97 10.97
CA GLY A 82 -9.53 -8.94 10.28
C GLY A 82 -8.72 -7.72 9.83
N MET A 83 -7.46 -7.55 10.26
CA MET A 83 -6.62 -6.43 9.82
C MET A 83 -6.01 -6.71 8.45
N ALA A 84 -5.91 -5.64 7.64
CA ALA A 84 -5.18 -5.67 6.38
C ALA A 84 -4.28 -4.44 6.23
N ILE A 85 -3.18 -4.61 5.50
CA ILE A 85 -2.27 -3.51 5.14
C ILE A 85 -2.01 -3.54 3.64
N VAL A 86 -2.35 -2.45 2.94
CA VAL A 86 -1.95 -2.22 1.56
C VAL A 86 -0.51 -1.73 1.57
N VAL A 87 0.40 -2.48 0.96
CA VAL A 87 1.84 -2.18 0.97
C VAL A 87 2.28 -1.59 -0.35
N CYS A 88 2.79 -0.36 -0.29
CA CYS A 88 3.36 0.40 -1.41
C CYS A 88 4.89 0.21 -1.39
N ALA A 89 5.43 -0.53 -2.35
CA ALA A 89 6.87 -0.74 -2.43
C ALA A 89 7.63 0.55 -2.77
N GLY A 90 8.86 0.68 -2.27
CA GLY A 90 9.79 1.75 -2.66
C GLY A 90 10.50 1.43 -3.97
N GLY A 91 11.18 2.46 -4.50
CA GLY A 91 11.95 2.38 -5.75
C GLY A 91 11.96 3.71 -6.52
N GLY A 92 11.83 4.84 -5.82
CA GLY A 92 11.93 6.19 -6.41
C GLY A 92 10.87 6.51 -7.45
N TYR A 93 9.72 5.82 -7.45
CA TYR A 93 8.70 5.81 -8.51
C TYR A 93 9.22 5.31 -9.88
N GLY A 94 10.45 4.80 -9.93
CA GLY A 94 11.00 4.17 -11.13
C GLY A 94 10.78 2.67 -11.20
N GLY A 95 10.34 2.07 -10.10
CA GLY A 95 10.09 0.64 -9.97
C GLY A 95 9.66 0.26 -8.56
N HIS A 96 9.50 -1.05 -8.32
CA HIS A 96 9.09 -1.63 -7.04
C HIS A 96 10.10 -2.67 -6.58
N ALA A 97 10.73 -2.46 -5.42
CA ALA A 97 11.51 -3.49 -4.73
C ALA A 97 10.54 -4.53 -4.11
N TRP A 98 9.89 -5.34 -4.97
CA TRP A 98 8.71 -6.13 -4.60
C TRP A 98 8.99 -7.13 -3.50
N LYS A 99 10.00 -7.99 -3.68
CA LYS A 99 10.36 -8.99 -2.67
C LYS A 99 10.68 -8.35 -1.32
N THR A 100 11.54 -7.34 -1.33
CA THR A 100 12.03 -6.70 -0.10
C THR A 100 10.92 -6.01 0.69
N HIS A 101 9.96 -5.40 0.00
CA HIS A 101 8.95 -4.56 0.66
C HIS A 101 7.59 -5.23 0.78
N VAL A 102 7.21 -6.09 -0.17
CA VAL A 102 5.88 -6.72 -0.16
C VAL A 102 5.94 -8.15 0.36
N VAL A 103 6.81 -8.99 -0.22
CA VAL A 103 6.86 -10.42 0.15
C VAL A 103 7.34 -10.57 1.59
N TYR A 104 8.42 -9.90 1.97
CA TYR A 104 8.92 -9.97 3.36
C TYR A 104 7.95 -9.34 4.37
N ALA A 105 7.16 -8.34 3.97
CA ALA A 105 6.07 -7.87 4.83
C ALA A 105 5.01 -8.96 5.03
N ALA A 106 4.63 -9.68 3.97
CA ALA A 106 3.68 -10.79 4.08
C ALA A 106 4.21 -11.93 4.98
N GLU A 107 5.50 -12.28 4.86
CA GLU A 107 6.15 -13.28 5.72
C GLU A 107 6.10 -12.92 7.22
N VAL A 108 6.13 -11.62 7.54
CA VAL A 108 6.08 -11.15 8.93
C VAL A 108 4.65 -10.96 9.44
N PHE A 109 3.76 -10.38 8.62
CA PHE A 109 2.40 -10.02 9.05
C PHE A 109 1.41 -11.18 9.01
N ASN A 110 1.53 -12.11 8.04
CA ASN A 110 0.60 -13.23 7.94
C ASN A 110 0.62 -14.15 9.17
N PRO A 111 1.78 -14.48 9.79
CA PRO A 111 1.80 -15.19 11.08
C PRO A 111 1.11 -14.42 12.23
N MET A 112 1.00 -13.09 12.12
CA MET A 112 0.27 -12.24 13.07
C MET A 112 -1.23 -12.14 12.76
N GLY A 113 -1.72 -12.87 11.76
CA GLY A 113 -3.11 -12.85 11.31
C GLY A 113 -3.50 -11.64 10.45
N VAL A 114 -2.53 -10.82 10.04
CA VAL A 114 -2.76 -9.60 9.24
C VAL A 114 -2.57 -9.91 7.75
N ALA A 115 -3.55 -9.55 6.92
CA ALA A 115 -3.44 -9.65 5.48
C ALA A 115 -2.51 -8.57 4.91
N VAL A 116 -1.64 -8.94 3.99
CA VAL A 116 -0.80 -8.00 3.24
C VAL A 116 -1.27 -7.96 1.79
N ILE A 117 -1.61 -6.78 1.32
CA ILE A 117 -2.05 -6.53 -0.06
C ILE A 117 -0.97 -5.71 -0.75
N GLY A 118 -0.16 -6.36 -1.58
CA GLY A 118 0.87 -5.65 -2.35
C GLY A 118 0.24 -4.77 -3.43
N LEU A 119 0.52 -3.47 -3.43
CA LEU A 119 0.09 -2.55 -4.49
C LEU A 119 1.21 -2.34 -5.49
N LYS A 120 1.02 -2.83 -6.73
CA LYS A 120 1.84 -2.54 -7.89
C LYS A 120 1.26 -1.30 -8.57
N TYR A 121 1.62 -0.11 -8.09
CA TYR A 121 1.18 1.16 -8.64
C TYR A 121 1.98 1.53 -9.88
N ARG A 122 1.46 2.40 -10.76
CA ARG A 122 2.15 2.85 -11.96
C ARG A 122 3.49 3.53 -11.64
N THR A 123 4.48 3.32 -12.51
CA THR A 123 5.82 3.87 -12.32
C THR A 123 6.11 4.97 -13.34
N ARG A 124 7.12 5.81 -13.09
CA ARG A 124 7.48 6.90 -14.00
C ARG A 124 7.78 6.40 -15.41
N PRO A 125 8.65 5.42 -15.64
CA PRO A 125 8.61 4.65 -16.88
C PRO A 125 7.41 3.70 -16.84
N PRO A 126 6.66 3.53 -17.91
CA PRO A 126 6.79 4.10 -19.25
C PRO A 126 6.29 5.54 -19.38
N HIS A 127 5.76 6.12 -18.33
CA HIS A 127 5.18 7.45 -18.31
C HIS A 127 6.28 8.52 -18.19
N LYS A 128 6.43 9.37 -19.19
CA LYS A 128 7.38 10.48 -19.18
C LYS A 128 6.78 11.69 -18.45
N ILE A 129 6.63 11.57 -17.12
CA ILE A 129 6.04 12.61 -16.28
C ILE A 129 6.99 13.06 -15.18
N ASP A 130 6.79 14.27 -14.69
CA ASP A 130 7.57 14.86 -13.60
C ASP A 130 7.20 14.27 -12.21
N ASN A 131 7.78 14.83 -11.17
CA ASN A 131 7.55 14.35 -9.81
C ASN A 131 6.11 14.60 -9.31
N GLU A 132 5.48 15.67 -9.74
CA GLU A 132 4.11 16.00 -9.33
C GLU A 132 3.11 15.12 -10.07
N GLY A 133 3.30 14.96 -11.37
CA GLY A 133 2.46 14.10 -12.19
C GLY A 133 2.49 12.64 -11.74
N ILE A 134 3.68 12.08 -11.41
CA ILE A 134 3.76 10.70 -10.92
C ILE A 134 3.08 10.54 -9.56
N GLN A 135 3.19 11.51 -8.66
CA GLN A 135 2.48 11.47 -7.38
C GLN A 135 0.96 11.54 -7.56
N ALA A 136 0.47 12.39 -8.45
CA ALA A 136 -0.95 12.48 -8.78
C ALA A 136 -1.46 11.18 -9.40
N LEU A 137 -0.71 10.61 -10.35
CA LEU A 137 -1.07 9.36 -11.03
C LEU A 137 -1.13 8.18 -10.05
N THR A 138 -0.11 8.01 -9.22
CA THR A 138 -0.04 6.90 -8.26
C THR A 138 -1.04 7.05 -7.11
N LEU A 139 -1.44 8.28 -6.78
CA LEU A 139 -2.51 8.53 -5.81
C LEU A 139 -3.86 7.99 -6.30
N LEU A 140 -4.16 8.07 -7.62
CA LEU A 140 -5.35 7.43 -8.19
C LEU A 140 -5.30 5.91 -7.97
N ASP A 141 -4.14 5.29 -8.22
CA ASP A 141 -3.96 3.86 -8.02
C ASP A 141 -4.14 3.46 -6.54
N ALA A 142 -3.55 4.22 -5.63
CA ALA A 142 -3.67 3.96 -4.19
C ALA A 142 -5.11 4.12 -3.68
N LYS A 143 -5.83 5.15 -4.12
CA LYS A 143 -7.25 5.33 -3.79
C LYS A 143 -8.08 4.15 -4.29
N ARG A 144 -7.89 3.74 -5.53
CA ARG A 144 -8.58 2.60 -6.13
C ARG A 144 -8.26 1.30 -5.41
N ALA A 145 -7.00 1.07 -5.05
CA ALA A 145 -6.58 -0.09 -4.29
C ALA A 145 -7.29 -0.19 -2.93
N MET A 146 -7.35 0.91 -2.17
CA MET A 146 -8.06 0.93 -0.88
C MET A 146 -9.55 0.59 -1.02
N ARG A 147 -10.20 1.14 -2.05
CA ARG A 147 -11.61 0.85 -2.35
C ARG A 147 -11.81 -0.62 -2.74
N LEU A 148 -10.93 -1.15 -3.61
CA LEU A 148 -11.02 -2.54 -4.06
C LEU A 148 -10.82 -3.52 -2.90
N VAL A 149 -9.84 -3.26 -2.01
CA VAL A 149 -9.64 -4.07 -0.81
C VAL A 149 -10.86 -3.99 0.11
N ARG A 150 -11.42 -2.80 0.31
CA ARG A 150 -12.65 -2.61 1.11
C ARG A 150 -13.86 -3.29 0.49
N HIS A 151 -13.98 -3.30 -0.83
CA HIS A 151 -15.02 -4.01 -1.57
C HIS A 151 -14.94 -5.53 -1.38
N ARG A 152 -13.72 -6.07 -1.37
CA ARG A 152 -13.46 -7.51 -1.23
C ARG A 152 -13.23 -7.96 0.23
N ALA A 153 -13.41 -7.07 1.19
CA ALA A 153 -13.09 -7.32 2.59
C ALA A 153 -13.77 -8.57 3.15
N ALA A 154 -15.07 -8.74 2.89
CA ALA A 154 -15.84 -9.91 3.36
C ALA A 154 -15.31 -11.23 2.75
N GLU A 155 -14.96 -11.25 1.47
CA GLU A 155 -14.38 -12.41 0.78
C GLU A 155 -13.05 -12.83 1.41
N TRP A 156 -12.25 -11.85 1.81
CA TRP A 156 -10.90 -12.07 2.34
C TRP A 156 -10.86 -12.20 3.87
N GLY A 157 -12.01 -12.12 4.54
CA GLY A 157 -12.06 -12.15 6.02
C GLY A 157 -11.39 -10.92 6.64
N ILE A 158 -11.50 -9.77 5.99
CA ILE A 158 -10.99 -8.48 6.43
C ILE A 158 -12.14 -7.66 7.01
N ASP A 159 -11.89 -6.95 8.10
CA ASP A 159 -12.78 -5.93 8.62
C ASP A 159 -12.58 -4.64 7.80
N PRO A 160 -13.61 -4.13 7.10
CA PRO A 160 -13.48 -2.93 6.27
C PRO A 160 -13.10 -1.65 7.05
N ALA A 161 -13.17 -1.68 8.38
CA ALA A 161 -12.72 -0.61 9.27
C ALA A 161 -11.29 -0.82 9.82
N LYS A 162 -10.57 -1.83 9.34
CA LYS A 162 -9.18 -2.14 9.77
C LYS A 162 -8.21 -2.30 8.59
N ILE A 163 -8.34 -1.45 7.58
CA ILE A 163 -7.51 -1.47 6.37
C ILE A 163 -6.54 -0.29 6.39
N GLY A 164 -5.28 -0.55 6.67
CA GLY A 164 -4.22 0.46 6.63
C GLY A 164 -3.47 0.51 5.30
N VAL A 165 -2.63 1.52 5.17
CA VAL A 165 -1.63 1.62 4.11
C VAL A 165 -0.24 1.71 4.72
N ALA A 166 0.73 1.00 4.15
CA ALA A 166 2.15 1.11 4.52
C ALA A 166 3.00 1.33 3.27
N GLY A 167 4.08 2.07 3.41
CA GLY A 167 4.98 2.27 2.28
C GLY A 167 6.43 2.49 2.68
N TYR A 168 7.33 2.19 1.74
CA TYR A 168 8.77 2.34 1.88
C TYR A 168 9.27 3.43 0.92
N SER A 169 10.06 4.41 1.40
CA SER A 169 10.68 5.41 0.51
C SER A 169 9.62 6.14 -0.36
N ALA A 170 9.68 6.02 -1.69
CA ALA A 170 8.65 6.54 -2.58
C ALA A 170 7.24 5.97 -2.26
N GLY A 171 7.15 4.70 -1.85
CA GLY A 171 5.91 4.12 -1.35
C GLY A 171 5.43 4.75 -0.05
N ALA A 172 6.34 5.17 0.84
CA ALA A 172 6.00 5.93 2.04
C ALA A 172 5.47 7.33 1.67
N ASN A 173 6.06 7.98 0.67
CA ASN A 173 5.53 9.23 0.10
C ASN A 173 4.09 9.01 -0.41
N LEU A 174 3.84 7.94 -1.15
CA LEU A 174 2.49 7.59 -1.63
C LEU A 174 1.51 7.32 -0.48
N ALA A 175 1.93 6.59 0.55
CA ALA A 175 1.10 6.29 1.72
C ALA A 175 0.73 7.57 2.49
N MET A 176 1.67 8.50 2.67
CA MET A 176 1.40 9.81 3.30
C MET A 176 0.53 10.70 2.42
N ASN A 177 0.75 10.67 1.10
CA ASN A 177 -0.08 11.40 0.14
C ASN A 177 -1.54 10.89 0.18
N LEU A 178 -1.75 9.59 0.24
CA LEU A 178 -3.08 8.99 0.41
C LEU A 178 -3.70 9.38 1.76
N ALA A 179 -2.95 9.33 2.85
CA ALA A 179 -3.42 9.72 4.19
C ALA A 179 -3.84 11.20 4.29
N ALA A 180 -3.27 12.07 3.45
CA ALA A 180 -3.63 13.49 3.38
C ALA A 180 -4.76 13.77 2.38
N ASN A 181 -4.85 13.00 1.28
CA ASN A 181 -5.69 13.30 0.11
C ASN A 181 -6.72 12.21 -0.23
N PHE A 182 -7.12 11.39 0.73
CA PHE A 182 -8.21 10.43 0.56
C PHE A 182 -9.54 11.15 0.29
N ASP A 183 -10.54 10.41 -0.19
CA ASP A 183 -11.94 10.82 -0.25
C ASP A 183 -12.86 9.73 0.32
N LEU A 184 -14.12 10.08 0.53
CA LEU A 184 -15.12 9.19 1.13
C LEU A 184 -15.89 8.34 0.10
N GLY A 185 -15.53 8.45 -1.19
CA GLY A 185 -16.24 7.82 -2.30
C GLY A 185 -17.36 8.68 -2.84
N ASP A 186 -17.84 8.31 -4.03
CA ASP A 186 -19.00 8.95 -4.68
C ASP A 186 -20.21 8.01 -4.63
N PRO A 187 -21.23 8.27 -3.80
CA PRO A 187 -22.40 7.41 -3.70
C PRO A 187 -23.18 7.24 -5.02
N GLN A 188 -22.98 8.16 -5.98
CA GLN A 188 -23.64 8.16 -7.28
C GLN A 188 -22.81 7.51 -8.39
N ALA A 189 -21.57 7.08 -8.10
CA ALA A 189 -20.73 6.42 -9.09
C ALA A 189 -21.42 5.16 -9.65
N THR A 190 -21.27 4.92 -10.96
CA THR A 190 -21.79 3.71 -11.60
C THR A 190 -21.02 2.48 -11.14
N ASP A 191 -19.70 2.60 -11.00
CA ASP A 191 -18.84 1.55 -10.44
C ASP A 191 -19.04 1.48 -8.91
N PRO A 192 -19.53 0.34 -8.37
CA PRO A 192 -19.77 0.21 -6.94
C PRO A 192 -18.49 0.34 -6.09
N ILE A 193 -17.32 0.09 -6.66
CA ILE A 193 -16.04 0.26 -5.97
C ILE A 193 -15.77 1.74 -5.71
N GLU A 194 -16.08 2.64 -6.63
CA GLU A 194 -15.90 4.09 -6.48
C GLU A 194 -16.85 4.72 -5.44
N ARG A 195 -17.90 4.01 -5.02
CA ARG A 195 -18.78 4.44 -3.93
C ARG A 195 -18.14 4.32 -2.54
N LEU A 196 -17.06 3.53 -2.43
CA LEU A 196 -16.39 3.24 -1.16
C LEU A 196 -15.34 4.31 -0.85
N SER A 197 -15.11 4.52 0.45
CA SER A 197 -14.05 5.42 0.91
C SER A 197 -12.66 4.89 0.55
N SER A 198 -11.79 5.78 0.06
CA SER A 198 -10.36 5.52 -0.10
C SER A 198 -9.54 5.81 1.16
N ARG A 199 -10.17 6.27 2.26
CA ARG A 199 -9.49 6.59 3.50
C ARG A 199 -8.88 5.35 4.13
N PRO A 200 -7.56 5.30 4.37
CA PRO A 200 -6.97 4.24 5.18
C PRO A 200 -7.38 4.42 6.66
N ASP A 201 -7.50 3.32 7.39
CA ASP A 201 -7.84 3.37 8.82
C ASP A 201 -6.61 3.67 9.68
N PHE A 202 -5.42 3.45 9.14
CA PHE A 202 -4.12 3.92 9.63
C PHE A 202 -3.12 4.00 8.48
N ALA A 203 -2.05 4.80 8.64
CA ALA A 203 -1.00 4.92 7.63
C ALA A 203 0.38 4.76 8.23
N VAL A 204 1.29 4.10 7.50
CA VAL A 204 2.67 3.81 7.93
C VAL A 204 3.66 4.31 6.89
N GLY A 205 4.65 5.09 7.33
CA GLY A 205 5.74 5.57 6.48
C GLY A 205 7.09 5.05 6.97
N LEU A 206 7.83 4.36 6.10
CA LEU A 206 9.12 3.74 6.39
C LEU A 206 10.21 4.40 5.53
N GLY A 207 11.09 5.18 6.15
CA GLY A 207 12.06 6.00 5.43
C GLY A 207 11.34 7.00 4.51
N THR A 208 10.41 7.77 5.05
CA THR A 208 9.59 8.71 4.27
C THR A 208 10.47 9.78 3.64
N TRP A 209 10.36 9.94 2.34
CA TRP A 209 11.17 10.87 1.56
C TRP A 209 10.32 11.76 0.66
N HIS A 210 10.81 12.98 0.37
CA HIS A 210 10.19 13.91 -0.55
C HIS A 210 11.23 14.72 -1.33
N TRP A 211 10.98 14.97 -2.61
CA TRP A 211 11.90 15.74 -3.48
C TRP A 211 11.95 17.24 -3.20
N ARG A 212 10.91 17.75 -2.59
CA ARG A 212 10.86 19.13 -2.19
C ARG A 212 11.32 19.20 -0.75
N LYS A 213 12.17 20.10 -0.40
CA LYS A 213 12.65 20.57 0.90
C LYS A 213 12.05 19.95 2.21
N PRO A 214 12.67 20.11 3.37
CA PRO A 214 12.30 19.49 4.63
C PRO A 214 10.91 19.90 5.18
N GLU A 215 10.24 20.84 4.53
CA GLU A 215 8.87 21.21 4.87
C GLU A 215 7.93 20.02 4.59
N ASN A 216 6.98 19.78 5.49
CA ASN A 216 5.99 18.75 5.26
C ASN A 216 5.14 19.08 4.02
N PRO A 217 5.23 18.29 2.93
CA PRO A 217 4.49 18.57 1.71
C PRO A 217 3.04 18.08 1.77
N PHE A 218 2.66 17.36 2.84
CA PHE A 218 1.36 16.74 2.97
C PHE A 218 0.43 17.63 3.79
N VAL A 219 -0.74 17.98 3.23
CA VAL A 219 -1.74 18.80 3.91
C VAL A 219 -2.75 17.88 4.60
N PHE A 220 -2.42 17.48 5.82
CA PHE A 220 -3.31 16.66 6.64
C PHE A 220 -4.53 17.45 7.14
N LYS A 221 -5.58 16.73 7.54
CA LYS A 221 -6.84 17.25 8.05
C LYS A 221 -7.16 16.60 9.41
N ALA A 222 -8.06 17.18 10.17
CA ALA A 222 -8.48 16.62 11.47
C ALA A 222 -9.07 15.19 11.37
N ASN A 223 -9.59 14.80 10.19
CA ASN A 223 -10.09 13.46 9.91
C ASN A 223 -9.07 12.57 9.18
N SER A 224 -7.81 12.98 9.06
CA SER A 224 -6.74 12.10 8.56
C SER A 224 -6.59 10.87 9.47
N PRO A 225 -6.14 9.72 8.92
CA PRO A 225 -5.94 8.53 9.73
C PRO A 225 -4.80 8.71 10.74
N PRO A 226 -4.73 7.91 11.81
CA PRO A 226 -3.52 7.78 12.63
C PRO A 226 -2.30 7.43 11.78
N VAL A 227 -1.15 8.02 12.08
CA VAL A 227 0.09 7.85 11.30
C VAL A 227 1.22 7.32 12.18
N PHE A 228 1.86 6.26 11.70
CA PHE A 228 3.05 5.64 12.31
C PHE A 228 4.24 5.78 11.36
N LEU A 229 5.33 6.36 11.84
CA LEU A 229 6.55 6.55 11.05
C LEU A 229 7.72 5.80 11.67
N VAL A 230 8.55 5.18 10.82
CA VAL A 230 9.85 4.62 11.20
C VAL A 230 10.92 5.32 10.37
N HIS A 231 11.89 5.91 11.04
CA HIS A 231 12.93 6.68 10.38
C HIS A 231 14.28 6.48 11.08
N ALA A 232 15.39 6.63 10.33
CA ALA A 232 16.72 6.63 10.89
C ALA A 232 17.29 8.05 10.95
N THR A 233 18.01 8.39 12.03
CA THR A 233 18.67 9.70 12.16
C THR A 233 19.72 9.94 11.06
N THR A 234 20.24 8.85 10.49
CA THR A 234 21.21 8.86 9.40
C THR A 234 20.57 8.99 8.02
N ASP A 235 19.24 8.86 7.91
CA ASP A 235 18.50 9.02 6.66
C ASP A 235 17.94 10.45 6.57
N LYS A 236 18.55 11.26 5.73
CA LYS A 236 18.23 12.69 5.59
C LYS A 236 17.31 12.97 4.38
N PRO A 237 16.39 13.94 4.47
CA PRO A 237 16.12 14.83 5.61
C PRO A 237 15.15 14.19 6.61
N ILE A 238 15.57 14.07 7.86
CA ILE A 238 14.76 13.56 8.98
C ILE A 238 13.59 14.51 9.31
N GLU A 239 13.73 15.78 8.97
CA GLU A 239 12.78 16.84 9.24
C GLU A 239 11.40 16.53 8.63
N ILE A 240 11.34 15.79 7.52
CA ILE A 240 10.07 15.36 6.92
C ILE A 240 9.24 14.55 7.93
N ALA A 241 9.85 13.55 8.56
CA ALA A 241 9.14 12.67 9.50
C ALA A 241 8.72 13.43 10.77
N THR A 242 9.59 14.29 11.30
CA THR A 242 9.28 15.08 12.51
C THR A 242 8.19 16.13 12.24
N ASN A 243 8.20 16.77 11.06
CA ASN A 243 7.20 17.76 10.67
C ASN A 243 5.83 17.12 10.43
N ILE A 244 5.77 15.93 9.79
CA ILE A 244 4.52 15.17 9.65
C ILE A 244 3.88 14.92 11.02
N VAL A 245 4.66 14.42 11.99
CA VAL A 245 4.15 14.14 13.34
C VAL A 245 3.71 15.43 14.05
N ALA A 246 4.48 16.51 13.92
CA ALA A 246 4.14 17.79 14.54
C ALA A 246 2.81 18.35 13.99
N ASP A 247 2.60 18.29 12.67
CA ASP A 247 1.39 18.80 12.05
C ASP A 247 0.15 17.95 12.40
N LEU A 248 0.28 16.62 12.40
CA LEU A 248 -0.80 15.73 12.83
C LEU A 248 -1.20 15.96 14.29
N LYS A 249 -0.21 16.15 15.19
CA LYS A 249 -0.48 16.47 16.60
C LYS A 249 -1.22 17.79 16.79
N LYS A 250 -0.88 18.84 16.01
CA LYS A 250 -1.63 20.12 16.01
C LYS A 250 -3.09 19.94 15.63
N LEU A 251 -3.40 18.94 14.76
CA LEU A 251 -4.74 18.60 14.32
C LEU A 251 -5.49 17.64 15.26
N GLY A 252 -4.86 17.20 16.35
CA GLY A 252 -5.40 16.20 17.26
C GLY A 252 -5.42 14.78 16.69
N VAL A 253 -4.70 14.53 15.58
CA VAL A 253 -4.61 13.22 14.95
C VAL A 253 -3.49 12.41 15.61
N PRO A 254 -3.74 11.16 16.05
CA PRO A 254 -2.70 10.32 16.65
C PRO A 254 -1.54 10.11 15.67
N ALA A 255 -0.33 10.41 16.13
CA ALA A 255 0.88 10.23 15.34
C ALA A 255 2.04 9.75 16.21
N ARG A 256 2.81 8.78 15.69
CA ARG A 256 3.99 8.23 16.34
C ARG A 256 5.17 8.20 15.37
N LEU A 257 6.36 8.53 15.87
CA LEU A 257 7.63 8.36 15.16
C LEU A 257 8.53 7.45 16.00
N ASP A 258 8.89 6.31 15.43
CA ASP A 258 9.97 5.46 15.93
C ASP A 258 11.26 5.86 15.21
N LEU A 259 12.14 6.50 15.95
CA LEU A 259 13.40 7.03 15.47
C LEU A 259 14.55 6.15 15.93
N HIS A 260 15.41 5.75 15.00
CA HIS A 260 16.54 4.87 15.25
C HIS A 260 17.86 5.53 14.82
N GLU A 261 18.95 5.25 15.54
CA GLU A 261 20.27 5.80 15.21
C GLU A 261 20.93 5.08 14.04
N GLU A 262 20.56 3.82 13.80
CA GLU A 262 21.13 2.95 12.79
C GLU A 262 20.11 2.59 11.68
N GLY A 263 20.59 2.00 10.59
CA GLY A 263 19.75 1.39 9.55
C GLY A 263 19.57 2.21 8.29
N GLY A 264 19.84 3.51 8.32
CA GLY A 264 19.75 4.39 7.15
C GLY A 264 18.39 4.32 6.46
N HIS A 265 18.37 4.56 5.16
CA HIS A 265 17.12 4.56 4.36
C HIS A 265 16.35 3.24 4.37
N GLY A 266 17.02 2.12 4.64
CA GLY A 266 16.40 0.78 4.75
C GLY A 266 15.94 0.41 6.16
N ILE A 267 15.79 1.35 7.10
CA ILE A 267 15.51 1.09 8.53
C ILE A 267 14.31 0.17 8.75
N GLY A 268 13.22 0.38 8.03
CA GLY A 268 11.99 -0.39 8.17
C GLY A 268 11.95 -1.69 7.36
N ASN A 269 13.01 -2.05 6.62
CA ASN A 269 13.01 -3.25 5.77
C ASN A 269 12.95 -4.53 6.61
N LEU A 270 11.98 -5.39 6.30
CA LEU A 270 11.72 -6.67 6.99
C LEU A 270 12.55 -7.83 6.39
N ILE A 271 13.81 -7.58 6.07
CA ILE A 271 14.72 -8.60 5.55
C ILE A 271 14.85 -9.73 6.58
N PRO A 272 14.75 -11.02 6.19
CA PRO A 272 14.71 -12.14 7.12
C PRO A 272 15.85 -12.16 8.16
N THR A 273 17.07 -11.80 7.77
CA THR A 273 18.20 -11.69 8.70
C THR A 273 18.00 -10.60 9.75
N ARG A 274 17.43 -9.45 9.39
CA ARG A 274 17.12 -8.37 10.34
C ARG A 274 16.01 -8.77 11.30
N VAL A 275 14.97 -9.43 10.80
CA VAL A 275 13.87 -9.94 11.63
C VAL A 275 14.37 -11.00 12.60
N LYS A 276 15.15 -11.96 12.12
CA LYS A 276 15.75 -13.05 12.93
C LYS A 276 16.66 -12.53 14.05
N HIS A 277 17.43 -11.48 13.79
CA HIS A 277 18.36 -10.89 14.77
C HIS A 277 17.74 -9.73 15.56
N ASN A 278 16.41 -9.54 15.51
CA ASN A 278 15.70 -8.49 16.23
C ASN A 278 16.26 -7.09 15.99
N PHE A 279 16.67 -6.79 14.75
CA PHE A 279 17.11 -5.43 14.40
C PHE A 279 16.03 -4.42 14.76
N PRO A 280 16.35 -3.33 15.50
CA PRO A 280 15.34 -2.45 16.10
C PRO A 280 14.32 -1.93 15.10
N GLY A 281 14.79 -1.45 13.93
CA GLY A 281 13.91 -0.96 12.89
C GLY A 281 13.04 -2.05 12.23
N ALA A 282 13.33 -3.34 12.39
CA ALA A 282 12.51 -4.44 11.87
C ALA A 282 11.43 -4.90 12.88
N GLN A 283 11.35 -4.29 14.05
CA GLN A 283 10.32 -4.60 15.06
C GLN A 283 9.04 -3.79 14.90
N TRP A 284 9.02 -2.85 13.97
CA TRP A 284 7.88 -1.95 13.76
C TRP A 284 6.52 -2.66 13.57
N PRO A 285 6.40 -3.89 12.98
CA PRO A 285 5.12 -4.56 12.86
C PRO A 285 4.46 -4.82 14.21
N LYS A 286 5.23 -5.30 15.19
CA LYS A 286 4.73 -5.55 16.56
C LYS A 286 4.35 -4.23 17.24
N VAL A 287 5.26 -3.26 17.16
CA VAL A 287 5.05 -1.93 17.76
C VAL A 287 3.84 -1.22 17.15
N LEU A 288 3.61 -1.35 15.85
CA LEU A 288 2.43 -0.84 15.17
C LEU A 288 1.14 -1.45 15.72
N VAL A 289 1.07 -2.79 15.81
CA VAL A 289 -0.14 -3.48 16.28
C VAL A 289 -0.45 -3.11 17.73
N GLU A 290 0.56 -3.06 18.60
CA GLU A 290 0.42 -2.62 19.98
C GLU A 290 -0.07 -1.16 20.08
N TRP A 291 0.52 -0.27 19.29
CA TRP A 291 0.13 1.14 19.23
C TRP A 291 -1.30 1.33 18.76
N LEU A 292 -1.70 0.67 17.66
CA LEU A 292 -3.09 0.72 17.17
C LEU A 292 -4.08 0.19 18.19
N GLY A 293 -3.74 -0.90 18.90
CA GLY A 293 -4.54 -1.45 19.99
C GLY A 293 -4.70 -0.48 21.17
N SER A 294 -3.76 0.45 21.38
CA SER A 294 -3.83 1.47 22.43
C SER A 294 -4.76 2.64 22.05
N LEU A 295 -4.96 2.91 20.77
CA LEU A 295 -5.83 4.01 20.30
C LEU A 295 -7.31 3.76 20.56
N GLY A 296 -7.74 2.50 20.55
CA GLY A 296 -9.13 2.10 20.78
C GLY A 296 -9.55 2.01 22.25
N LYS A 297 -8.66 2.30 23.19
CA LYS A 297 -8.90 2.18 24.64
C LYS A 297 -9.15 3.53 25.37
N LYS A 298 -9.47 4.60 24.60
CA LYS A 298 -9.79 5.92 25.16
C LYS A 298 -11.28 6.16 25.20
#